data_ed4572e8e17a7330ebec8d5c54ed2d67
#
_entry.id   ed4572e8e17a7330ebec8d5c54ed2d67
#
_cell.length_a   1.000
_cell.length_b   1.000
_cell.length_c   1.000
_cell.angle_alpha   90.00
_cell.angle_beta   90.00
_cell.angle_gamma   90.00
#
_symmetry.space_group_name_H-M   'P 1'
#
loop_
_entity.id
_entity.type
_entity.pdbx_description
1 polymer ?
#
loop_
_entity_poly.entity_id
_entity_poly.type
_entity_poly.pdbx_seq_one_letter_code
_entity_poly.pdbx_strand_id
1 'polypeptide(L)'
;MASIESITQIPGIFAAHATNAEAGTGCTVIVCPKGATGGVDVRGGAPATRETDLLRPEETVQTLNAVVLSGGSAYGLAASCGVAEELERNGIGLDVGVGVVPIVSGACVFDLACGDAHVRPTAEDGAHATRLALAGNGEPLARGNVGAGTGCTVGKVGGPARAMKSGLGEGVESVGALVCGAVAAVNACGDVVDSATGAAIAGLRTKDGEALASTECEVLSLAAQMPLERRTNTTISCVVTNARLTKPQATKVAQMAADAYAHAIRPTHTTNDGDTIFVMATGEVEAQVDVVGVLATRALERAIADGARSATAAYGLPAARDLA
;
A
#
# COMPACT_ATOMS: atom_id res chain seq x y z
N MET A 1 14.83 -5.48 -24.22
CA MET A 1 14.31 -4.34 -23.46
C MET A 1 14.97 -4.40 -22.09
N ALA A 2 15.32 -3.26 -21.49
CA ALA A 2 15.78 -3.24 -20.08
C ALA A 2 14.67 -3.83 -19.20
N SER A 3 15.04 -4.55 -18.14
CA SER A 3 14.06 -5.04 -17.16
C SER A 3 13.42 -3.85 -16.43
N ILE A 4 12.10 -3.86 -16.30
CA ILE A 4 11.38 -2.89 -15.45
C ILE A 4 11.49 -3.39 -14.02
N GLU A 5 12.05 -2.59 -13.13
CA GLU A 5 12.34 -2.95 -11.73
C GLU A 5 11.56 -2.10 -10.72
N SER A 6 10.91 -1.03 -11.19
CA SER A 6 10.11 -0.13 -10.37
C SER A 6 8.82 0.27 -11.08
N ILE A 7 7.76 0.58 -10.32
CA ILE A 7 6.50 1.11 -10.89
C ILE A 7 6.70 2.43 -11.63
N THR A 8 7.67 3.23 -11.22
CA THR A 8 8.02 4.52 -11.85
C THR A 8 8.58 4.37 -13.26
N GLN A 9 8.97 3.16 -13.65
CA GLN A 9 9.42 2.81 -14.99
C GLN A 9 8.28 2.30 -15.89
N ILE A 10 7.08 2.11 -15.34
CA ILE A 10 5.88 1.81 -16.12
C ILE A 10 5.44 3.13 -16.80
N PRO A 11 5.29 3.15 -18.15
CA PRO A 11 4.96 4.38 -18.85
C PRO A 11 3.72 5.08 -18.31
N GLY A 12 3.81 6.40 -18.09
CA GLY A 12 2.70 7.21 -17.60
C GLY A 12 2.49 7.20 -16.09
N ILE A 13 3.30 6.45 -15.34
CA ILE A 13 3.25 6.38 -13.87
C ILE A 13 4.40 7.16 -13.25
N PHE A 14 4.07 7.96 -12.26
CA PHE A 14 4.98 8.73 -11.43
C PHE A 14 4.68 8.45 -9.96
N ALA A 15 5.70 8.35 -9.11
CA ALA A 15 5.47 8.15 -7.69
C ALA A 15 6.58 8.81 -6.86
N ALA A 16 6.21 9.29 -5.68
CA ALA A 16 7.15 9.83 -4.70
C ALA A 16 6.56 9.79 -3.27
N HIS A 17 7.39 10.16 -2.30
CA HIS A 17 7.06 10.16 -0.89
C HIS A 17 7.19 11.54 -0.27
N ALA A 18 6.35 11.81 0.74
CA ALA A 18 6.67 12.74 1.81
C ALA A 18 6.88 11.89 3.08
N THR A 19 8.06 12.02 3.69
CA THR A 19 8.47 11.21 4.83
C THR A 19 8.78 12.11 6.02
N ASN A 20 8.13 11.84 7.17
CA ASN A 20 8.50 12.44 8.45
C ASN A 20 9.10 11.33 9.33
N ALA A 21 10.42 11.13 9.22
CA ALA A 21 11.13 10.08 9.94
C ALA A 21 11.18 10.33 11.44
N GLU A 22 11.13 11.59 11.91
CA GLU A 22 11.11 11.92 13.34
C GLU A 22 9.77 11.50 13.97
N ALA A 23 8.67 11.83 13.31
CA ALA A 23 7.33 11.51 13.79
C ALA A 23 6.86 10.08 13.47
N GLY A 24 7.58 9.33 12.65
CA GLY A 24 7.25 7.94 12.31
C GLY A 24 6.05 7.82 11.38
N THR A 25 5.83 8.76 10.47
CA THR A 25 4.70 8.76 9.54
C THR A 25 5.08 9.39 8.18
N GLY A 26 4.17 9.33 7.21
CA GLY A 26 4.37 9.92 5.89
C GLY A 26 3.32 9.45 4.89
N CYS A 27 3.42 9.90 3.65
CA CYS A 27 2.55 9.44 2.56
C CYS A 27 3.34 9.13 1.29
N THR A 28 2.77 8.25 0.48
CA THR A 28 3.26 7.85 -0.84
C THR A 28 2.17 8.17 -1.85
N VAL A 29 2.52 8.90 -2.90
CA VAL A 29 1.60 9.30 -3.96
C VAL A 29 2.01 8.61 -5.26
N ILE A 30 1.04 7.97 -5.91
CA ILE A 30 1.20 7.34 -7.22
C ILE A 30 0.29 8.08 -8.19
N VAL A 31 0.86 8.68 -9.23
CA VAL A 31 0.17 9.59 -10.15
C VAL A 31 0.17 9.02 -11.57
N CYS A 32 -0.97 9.09 -12.24
CA CYS A 32 -1.11 8.90 -13.67
C CYS A 32 -1.71 10.18 -14.28
N PRO A 33 -0.91 11.14 -14.78
CA PRO A 33 -1.40 12.44 -15.26
C PRO A 33 -2.44 12.32 -16.38
N LYS A 34 -2.31 11.33 -17.25
CA LYS A 34 -3.26 11.07 -18.34
C LYS A 34 -4.56 10.39 -17.85
N GLY A 35 -4.58 9.98 -16.59
CA GLY A 35 -5.62 9.16 -16.02
C GLY A 35 -5.48 7.67 -16.34
N ALA A 36 -5.71 6.83 -15.34
CA ALA A 36 -5.75 5.38 -15.45
C ALA A 36 -7.18 4.88 -15.29
N THR A 37 -7.49 3.68 -15.79
CA THR A 37 -8.70 2.98 -15.35
C THR A 37 -8.49 2.48 -13.93
N GLY A 38 -9.36 2.92 -13.01
CA GLY A 38 -9.29 2.58 -11.60
C GLY A 38 -10.10 1.34 -11.22
N GLY A 39 -9.58 0.60 -10.22
CA GLY A 39 -10.31 -0.47 -9.52
C GLY A 39 -9.93 -0.49 -8.05
N VAL A 40 -10.78 -1.07 -7.21
CA VAL A 40 -10.52 -1.19 -5.77
C VAL A 40 -11.16 -2.45 -5.19
N ASP A 41 -10.50 -3.04 -4.20
CA ASP A 41 -11.06 -4.07 -3.33
C ASP A 41 -10.74 -3.73 -1.86
N VAL A 42 -11.78 -3.54 -1.04
CA VAL A 42 -11.68 -3.21 0.39
C VAL A 42 -12.11 -4.44 1.19
N ARG A 43 -11.16 -5.09 1.85
CA ARG A 43 -11.40 -6.37 2.55
C ARG A 43 -11.32 -6.28 4.06
N GLY A 44 -10.56 -5.35 4.60
CA GLY A 44 -10.44 -5.16 6.04
C GLY A 44 -11.75 -4.69 6.68
N GLY A 45 -11.98 -5.03 7.95
CA GLY A 45 -13.19 -4.65 8.69
C GLY A 45 -13.22 -3.21 9.19
N ALA A 46 -12.09 -2.46 9.11
CA ALA A 46 -11.95 -1.10 9.63
C ALA A 46 -11.18 -0.17 8.66
N PRO A 47 -11.64 -0.01 7.40
CA PRO A 47 -10.91 0.78 6.40
C PRO A 47 -10.99 2.28 6.70
N ALA A 48 -9.89 2.99 6.40
CA ALA A 48 -9.83 4.44 6.32
C ALA A 48 -9.51 4.82 4.87
N THR A 49 -10.54 5.13 4.07
CA THR A 49 -10.44 5.29 2.61
C THR A 49 -11.10 6.56 2.11
N ARG A 50 -10.70 7.00 0.92
CA ARG A 50 -11.29 8.11 0.16
C ARG A 50 -11.61 7.67 -1.27
N GLU A 51 -12.77 8.10 -1.82
CA GLU A 51 -13.22 7.94 -3.21
C GLU A 51 -13.27 6.48 -3.69
N THR A 52 -13.43 5.51 -2.79
CA THR A 52 -13.55 4.09 -3.17
C THR A 52 -14.87 3.78 -3.86
N ASP A 53 -15.96 4.47 -3.47
CA ASP A 53 -17.27 4.28 -4.13
C ASP A 53 -17.23 4.69 -5.60
N LEU A 54 -16.50 5.77 -5.93
CA LEU A 54 -16.35 6.24 -7.30
C LEU A 54 -15.66 5.20 -8.21
N LEU A 55 -14.86 4.30 -7.66
CA LEU A 55 -14.18 3.24 -8.42
C LEU A 55 -15.09 2.03 -8.70
N ARG A 56 -16.30 1.97 -8.16
CA ARG A 56 -17.24 0.88 -8.47
C ARG A 56 -17.52 0.80 -9.98
N PRO A 57 -17.70 -0.42 -10.51
CA PRO A 57 -17.91 -0.64 -11.95
C PRO A 57 -19.08 0.14 -12.57
N GLU A 58 -20.14 0.34 -11.80
CA GLU A 58 -21.37 1.04 -12.21
C GLU A 58 -21.24 2.56 -12.24
N GLU A 59 -20.22 3.14 -11.61
CA GLU A 59 -20.08 4.59 -11.52
C GLU A 59 -19.53 5.20 -12.82
N THR A 60 -19.97 6.44 -13.09
CA THR A 60 -19.80 7.10 -14.40
C THR A 60 -18.35 7.49 -14.70
N VAL A 61 -17.60 7.95 -13.70
CA VAL A 61 -16.22 8.43 -13.88
C VAL A 61 -15.29 7.26 -14.17
N GLN A 62 -14.61 7.32 -15.32
CA GLN A 62 -13.75 6.24 -15.81
C GLN A 62 -12.27 6.47 -15.50
N THR A 63 -11.91 7.65 -15.00
CA THR A 63 -10.52 8.11 -14.84
C THR A 63 -10.12 8.17 -13.38
N LEU A 64 -8.93 7.70 -13.06
CA LEU A 64 -8.25 7.82 -11.78
C LEU A 64 -6.88 8.49 -12.01
N ASN A 65 -6.64 9.66 -11.39
CA ASN A 65 -5.42 10.43 -11.59
C ASN A 65 -4.34 10.10 -10.56
N ALA A 66 -4.74 9.75 -9.32
CA ALA A 66 -3.78 9.36 -8.30
C ALA A 66 -4.35 8.40 -7.26
N VAL A 67 -3.45 7.60 -6.67
CA VAL A 67 -3.68 6.84 -5.45
C VAL A 67 -2.73 7.34 -4.37
N VAL A 68 -3.26 7.57 -3.17
CA VAL A 68 -2.51 8.02 -2.00
C VAL A 68 -2.52 6.90 -0.95
N LEU A 69 -1.35 6.38 -0.64
CA LEU A 69 -1.12 5.54 0.52
C LEU A 69 -0.57 6.45 1.63
N SER A 70 -1.19 6.49 2.80
CA SER A 70 -0.81 7.44 3.85
C SER A 70 -0.72 6.77 5.22
N GLY A 71 0.10 7.29 6.10
CA GLY A 71 0.05 7.05 7.53
C GLY A 71 -1.03 7.88 8.21
N GLY A 72 -1.01 7.98 9.54
CA GLY A 72 -1.86 8.87 10.32
C GLY A 72 -3.28 8.35 10.56
N SER A 73 -3.61 7.09 10.25
CA SER A 73 -4.98 6.59 10.33
C SER A 73 -5.93 7.47 9.51
N ALA A 74 -7.21 7.55 9.85
CA ALA A 74 -8.19 8.36 9.14
C ALA A 74 -7.81 9.86 9.01
N TYR A 75 -6.97 10.39 9.90
CA TYR A 75 -6.46 11.77 9.78
C TYR A 75 -5.57 11.96 8.55
N GLY A 76 -4.80 10.93 8.16
CA GLY A 76 -3.91 10.97 7.01
C GLY A 76 -4.63 11.09 5.65
N LEU A 77 -5.96 10.89 5.61
CA LEU A 77 -6.78 11.18 4.43
C LEU A 77 -6.65 12.64 3.96
N ALA A 78 -6.23 13.55 4.84
CA ALA A 78 -5.95 14.95 4.50
C ALA A 78 -4.88 15.09 3.40
N ALA A 79 -3.90 14.17 3.31
CA ALA A 79 -2.88 14.19 2.27
C ALA A 79 -3.50 14.16 0.86
N SER A 80 -4.58 13.41 0.66
CA SER A 80 -5.27 13.34 -0.63
C SER A 80 -5.88 14.67 -1.09
N CYS A 81 -6.19 15.59 -0.18
CA CYS A 81 -6.68 16.93 -0.54
C CYS A 81 -5.57 17.73 -1.21
N GLY A 82 -4.36 17.74 -0.63
CA GLY A 82 -3.23 18.43 -1.22
C GLY A 82 -2.76 17.81 -2.55
N VAL A 83 -2.89 16.48 -2.70
CA VAL A 83 -2.67 15.81 -3.99
C VAL A 83 -3.62 16.36 -5.06
N ALA A 84 -4.93 16.45 -4.73
CA ALA A 84 -5.93 16.97 -5.66
C ALA A 84 -5.63 18.44 -6.03
N GLU A 85 -5.35 19.30 -5.03
CA GLU A 85 -5.00 20.69 -5.27
C GLU A 85 -3.75 20.86 -6.15
N GLU A 86 -2.73 20.04 -5.93
CA GLU A 86 -1.49 20.12 -6.71
C GLU A 86 -1.68 19.62 -8.15
N LEU A 87 -2.48 18.56 -8.34
CA LEU A 87 -2.84 18.08 -9.68
C LEU A 87 -3.67 19.11 -10.44
N GLU A 88 -4.64 19.79 -9.79
CA GLU A 88 -5.42 20.87 -10.37
C GLU A 88 -4.52 22.03 -10.83
N ARG A 89 -3.53 22.47 -10.01
CA ARG A 89 -2.56 23.50 -10.38
C ARG A 89 -1.77 23.14 -11.64
N ASN A 90 -1.58 21.85 -11.91
CA ASN A 90 -0.91 21.32 -13.09
C ASN A 90 -1.88 21.00 -14.24
N GLY A 91 -3.18 21.34 -14.13
CA GLY A 91 -4.19 21.07 -15.15
C GLY A 91 -4.50 19.57 -15.34
N ILE A 92 -4.23 18.75 -14.33
CA ILE A 92 -4.42 17.30 -14.35
C ILE A 92 -5.72 16.96 -13.64
N GLY A 93 -6.69 16.37 -14.34
CA GLY A 93 -7.98 16.00 -13.80
C GLY A 93 -9.01 15.74 -14.89
N LEU A 94 -10.23 15.42 -14.46
CA LEU A 94 -11.40 15.33 -15.33
C LEU A 94 -11.86 16.74 -15.69
N ASP A 95 -11.94 17.06 -16.97
CA ASP A 95 -12.50 18.33 -17.45
C ASP A 95 -14.02 18.37 -17.18
N VAL A 96 -14.44 19.36 -16.44
CA VAL A 96 -15.88 19.58 -16.08
C VAL A 96 -16.41 20.89 -16.71
N GLY A 97 -15.70 21.48 -17.67
CA GLY A 97 -16.08 22.68 -18.43
C GLY A 97 -15.80 24.01 -17.73
N VAL A 98 -15.66 24.02 -16.40
CA VAL A 98 -15.30 25.20 -15.58
C VAL A 98 -13.90 25.06 -14.96
N GLY A 99 -13.23 23.94 -15.22
CA GLY A 99 -11.91 23.59 -14.71
C GLY A 99 -11.71 22.09 -14.75
N VAL A 100 -10.66 21.61 -14.09
CA VAL A 100 -10.39 20.18 -13.94
C VAL A 100 -10.65 19.73 -12.52
N VAL A 101 -11.18 18.52 -12.34
CA VAL A 101 -11.37 17.86 -11.05
C VAL A 101 -10.47 16.62 -11.02
N PRO A 102 -9.35 16.65 -10.28
CA PRO A 102 -8.49 15.49 -10.12
C PRO A 102 -9.20 14.38 -9.35
N ILE A 103 -9.22 13.18 -9.91
CA ILE A 103 -9.79 12.01 -9.24
C ILE A 103 -8.67 11.35 -8.44
N VAL A 104 -8.78 11.43 -7.12
CA VAL A 104 -7.76 10.99 -6.15
C VAL A 104 -8.39 10.04 -5.15
N SER A 105 -8.05 8.75 -5.26
CA SER A 105 -8.41 7.74 -4.27
C SER A 105 -7.27 7.54 -3.27
N GLY A 106 -7.58 7.01 -2.10
CA GLY A 106 -6.54 6.73 -1.11
C GLY A 106 -7.00 5.91 0.07
N ALA A 107 -6.01 5.40 0.81
CA ALA A 107 -6.22 4.68 2.05
C ALA A 107 -5.11 5.00 3.05
N CYS A 108 -5.39 4.79 4.35
CA CYS A 108 -4.44 5.08 5.42
C CYS A 108 -4.14 3.85 6.27
N VAL A 109 -2.87 3.66 6.62
CA VAL A 109 -2.44 2.74 7.67
C VAL A 109 -2.57 3.39 9.05
N PHE A 110 -2.77 2.57 10.08
CA PHE A 110 -2.71 3.02 11.47
C PHE A 110 -1.27 2.89 11.99
N ASP A 111 -0.54 3.97 11.95
CA ASP A 111 0.85 4.08 12.44
C ASP A 111 0.98 4.95 13.71
N LEU A 112 -0.14 5.40 14.29
CA LEU A 112 -0.17 6.30 15.45
C LEU A 112 0.53 5.73 16.70
N ALA A 113 0.77 4.43 16.75
CA ALA A 113 1.53 3.79 17.82
C ALA A 113 3.05 3.86 17.61
N CYS A 114 3.50 4.42 16.49
CA CYS A 114 4.89 4.55 16.10
C CYS A 114 5.26 6.03 16.07
N GLY A 115 6.35 6.42 16.71
CA GLY A 115 6.75 7.83 16.77
C GLY A 115 5.78 8.74 17.53
N ASP A 116 5.40 9.88 16.93
CA ASP A 116 4.49 10.87 17.53
C ASP A 116 3.08 10.78 16.94
N ALA A 117 2.11 10.30 17.72
CA ALA A 117 0.72 10.17 17.33
C ALA A 117 0.01 11.50 17.01
N HIS A 118 0.56 12.65 17.39
CA HIS A 118 -0.02 13.96 17.13
C HIS A 118 0.45 14.57 15.80
N VAL A 119 1.52 14.04 15.21
CA VAL A 119 2.02 14.43 13.89
C VAL A 119 1.52 13.43 12.85
N ARG A 120 0.82 13.91 11.84
CA ARG A 120 0.15 13.09 10.82
C ARG A 120 0.31 13.73 9.46
N PRO A 121 0.27 12.93 8.36
CA PRO A 121 0.34 13.49 7.02
C PRO A 121 -0.75 14.53 6.76
N THR A 122 -0.34 15.68 6.26
CA THR A 122 -1.18 16.85 5.97
C THR A 122 -1.44 17.00 4.47
N ALA A 123 -2.30 17.95 4.09
CA ALA A 123 -2.48 18.32 2.69
C ALA A 123 -1.15 18.80 2.05
N GLU A 124 -0.31 19.55 2.80
CA GLU A 124 0.99 19.99 2.27
C GLU A 124 1.95 18.81 2.01
N ASP A 125 1.94 17.78 2.85
CA ASP A 125 2.73 16.55 2.59
C ASP A 125 2.28 15.87 1.30
N GLY A 126 0.97 15.78 1.07
CA GLY A 126 0.40 15.25 -0.17
C GLY A 126 0.80 16.08 -1.40
N ALA A 127 0.68 17.41 -1.31
CA ALA A 127 1.09 18.34 -2.37
C ALA A 127 2.59 18.24 -2.64
N HIS A 128 3.42 18.18 -1.60
CA HIS A 128 4.87 18.02 -1.73
C HIS A 128 5.24 16.71 -2.43
N ALA A 129 4.68 15.57 -1.99
CA ALA A 129 4.91 14.28 -2.65
C ALA A 129 4.46 14.30 -4.13
N THR A 130 3.35 14.98 -4.45
CA THR A 130 2.88 15.14 -5.83
C THR A 130 3.86 15.93 -6.69
N ARG A 131 4.40 17.06 -6.18
CA ARG A 131 5.43 17.84 -6.89
C ARG A 131 6.66 17.01 -7.18
N LEU A 132 7.12 16.23 -6.19
CA LEU A 132 8.26 15.32 -6.38
C LEU A 132 7.96 14.23 -7.41
N ALA A 133 6.76 13.64 -7.37
CA ALA A 133 6.35 12.63 -8.34
C ALA A 133 6.34 13.18 -9.77
N LEU A 134 5.70 14.34 -9.99
CA LEU A 134 5.62 14.98 -11.32
C LEU A 134 6.98 15.45 -11.85
N ALA A 135 7.93 15.76 -10.96
CA ALA A 135 9.31 16.09 -11.33
C ALA A 135 10.20 14.86 -11.56
N GLY A 136 9.72 13.66 -11.23
CA GLY A 136 10.46 12.40 -11.36
C GLY A 136 10.70 12.01 -12.83
N ASN A 137 11.80 11.30 -13.07
CA ASN A 137 12.27 10.87 -14.37
C ASN A 137 12.42 9.34 -14.50
N GLY A 138 11.65 8.57 -13.73
CA GLY A 138 11.68 7.10 -13.73
C GLY A 138 12.75 6.49 -12.81
N GLU A 139 13.31 7.25 -11.88
CA GLU A 139 14.16 6.73 -10.82
C GLU A 139 13.37 5.73 -9.95
N PRO A 140 13.99 4.61 -9.55
CA PRO A 140 13.32 3.61 -8.71
C PRO A 140 12.77 4.20 -7.42
N LEU A 141 11.58 3.75 -7.03
CA LEU A 141 10.94 4.21 -5.81
C LEU A 141 11.72 3.73 -4.57
N ALA A 142 11.96 4.61 -3.60
CA ALA A 142 12.58 4.24 -2.34
C ALA A 142 11.67 3.30 -1.53
N ARG A 143 12.27 2.39 -0.73
CA ARG A 143 11.57 1.32 0.00
C ARG A 143 11.98 1.30 1.48
N GLY A 144 11.24 0.59 2.31
CA GLY A 144 11.48 0.49 3.74
C GLY A 144 10.78 1.60 4.55
N ASN A 145 11.52 2.27 5.42
CA ASN A 145 10.98 3.28 6.34
C ASN A 145 10.74 4.64 5.66
N VAL A 146 9.99 4.67 4.56
CA VAL A 146 9.71 5.87 3.75
C VAL A 146 8.23 6.02 3.45
N GLY A 147 7.77 7.24 3.25
CA GLY A 147 6.40 7.53 2.88
C GLY A 147 5.39 6.87 3.82
N ALA A 148 4.38 6.21 3.27
CA ALA A 148 3.38 5.47 4.03
C ALA A 148 3.95 4.28 4.83
N GLY A 149 5.18 3.83 4.51
CA GLY A 149 5.88 2.75 5.22
C GLY A 149 6.63 3.20 6.47
N THR A 150 6.76 4.51 6.70
CA THR A 150 7.61 5.07 7.76
C THR A 150 7.28 4.52 9.14
N GLY A 151 5.99 4.48 9.52
CA GLY A 151 5.53 3.98 10.81
C GLY A 151 4.98 2.54 10.80
N CYS A 152 5.11 1.82 9.68
CA CYS A 152 4.56 0.47 9.54
C CYS A 152 5.22 -0.54 10.47
N THR A 153 4.41 -1.44 11.05
CA THR A 153 4.82 -2.52 11.98
C THR A 153 4.01 -3.78 11.73
N VAL A 154 4.54 -4.95 12.09
CA VAL A 154 3.89 -6.26 11.93
C VAL A 154 3.99 -7.11 13.19
N GLY A 155 3.18 -8.17 13.30
CA GLY A 155 3.20 -9.10 14.44
C GLY A 155 2.70 -8.49 15.74
N LYS A 156 1.60 -7.73 15.70
CA LYS A 156 1.21 -6.82 16.80
C LYS A 156 0.38 -7.46 17.90
N VAL A 157 -0.13 -8.68 17.73
CA VAL A 157 -1.06 -9.31 18.68
C VAL A 157 -0.50 -9.45 20.10
N GLY A 158 0.80 -9.63 20.23
CA GLY A 158 1.51 -9.72 21.51
C GLY A 158 1.86 -8.39 22.18
N GLY A 159 1.41 -7.25 21.62
CA GLY A 159 1.74 -5.90 22.10
C GLY A 159 2.93 -5.27 21.38
N PRO A 160 3.10 -3.93 21.55
CA PRO A 160 4.15 -3.17 20.87
C PRO A 160 5.57 -3.73 21.13
N ALA A 161 5.84 -4.20 22.35
CA ALA A 161 7.14 -4.75 22.71
C ALA A 161 7.54 -6.01 21.93
N ARG A 162 6.57 -6.73 21.34
CA ARG A 162 6.81 -7.96 20.58
C ARG A 162 6.66 -7.76 19.06
N ALA A 163 6.20 -6.60 18.61
CA ALA A 163 6.06 -6.26 17.21
C ALA A 163 7.43 -6.03 16.53
N MET A 164 7.44 -6.06 15.20
CA MET A 164 8.62 -5.73 14.40
C MET A 164 8.34 -4.55 13.47
N LYS A 165 9.41 -3.83 13.14
CA LYS A 165 9.38 -2.80 12.11
C LYS A 165 9.15 -3.43 10.74
N SER A 166 8.28 -2.82 9.98
CA SER A 166 8.03 -3.11 8.57
C SER A 166 8.06 -1.79 7.78
N GLY A 167 7.68 -1.78 6.53
CA GLY A 167 7.83 -0.59 5.70
C GLY A 167 6.99 -0.62 4.43
N LEU A 168 7.39 0.25 3.50
CA LEU A 168 6.91 0.26 2.14
C LEU A 168 7.77 -0.70 1.30
N GLY A 169 7.11 -1.55 0.52
CA GLY A 169 7.78 -2.41 -0.43
C GLY A 169 7.23 -2.28 -1.83
N GLU A 170 8.01 -2.76 -2.77
CA GLU A 170 7.70 -2.73 -4.20
C GLU A 170 7.98 -4.09 -4.84
N GLY A 171 7.18 -4.47 -5.83
CA GLY A 171 7.40 -5.66 -6.64
C GLY A 171 6.93 -5.46 -8.06
N VAL A 172 7.64 -6.04 -9.04
CA VAL A 172 7.29 -5.97 -10.46
C VAL A 172 7.34 -7.35 -11.08
N GLU A 173 6.36 -7.66 -11.91
CA GLU A 173 6.24 -8.87 -12.73
C GLU A 173 5.91 -8.50 -14.17
N SER A 174 6.42 -9.27 -15.12
CA SER A 174 6.15 -9.02 -16.54
C SER A 174 6.08 -10.31 -17.36
N VAL A 175 5.33 -10.27 -18.45
CA VAL A 175 5.31 -11.28 -19.48
C VAL A 175 5.17 -10.61 -20.85
N GLY A 176 6.16 -10.76 -21.71
CA GLY A 176 6.21 -10.03 -22.97
C GLY A 176 6.23 -8.52 -22.74
N ALA A 177 5.28 -7.81 -23.33
CA ALA A 177 5.11 -6.36 -23.15
C ALA A 177 4.21 -5.98 -21.96
N LEU A 178 3.51 -6.95 -21.38
CA LEU A 178 2.62 -6.72 -20.24
C LEU A 178 3.43 -6.64 -18.96
N VAL A 179 3.18 -5.58 -18.16
CA VAL A 179 3.84 -5.33 -16.87
C VAL A 179 2.79 -5.07 -15.80
N CYS A 180 3.00 -5.66 -14.63
CA CYS A 180 2.29 -5.34 -13.40
C CYS A 180 3.31 -5.03 -12.30
N GLY A 181 3.21 -3.85 -11.70
CA GLY A 181 3.95 -3.48 -10.51
C GLY A 181 3.01 -3.29 -9.33
N ALA A 182 3.51 -3.41 -8.12
CA ALA A 182 2.75 -3.15 -6.91
C ALA A 182 3.59 -2.43 -5.87
N VAL A 183 2.96 -1.54 -5.11
CA VAL A 183 3.51 -0.90 -3.91
C VAL A 183 2.61 -1.23 -2.74
N ALA A 184 3.20 -1.62 -1.60
CA ALA A 184 2.47 -1.96 -0.39
C ALA A 184 3.08 -1.30 0.85
N ALA A 185 2.26 -0.60 1.64
CA ALA A 185 2.60 -0.17 2.99
C ALA A 185 2.14 -1.26 3.96
N VAL A 186 3.09 -2.02 4.49
CA VAL A 186 2.84 -3.29 5.20
C VAL A 186 2.77 -3.05 6.70
N ASN A 187 1.56 -2.84 7.21
CA ASN A 187 1.29 -2.53 8.62
C ASN A 187 0.34 -3.56 9.27
N ALA A 188 0.52 -4.84 8.97
CA ALA A 188 -0.39 -5.93 9.33
C ALA A 188 -0.44 -6.25 10.83
N CYS A 189 -1.55 -6.84 11.27
CA CYS A 189 -1.62 -7.56 12.55
C CYS A 189 -0.73 -8.80 12.51
N GLY A 190 -0.83 -9.53 11.42
CA GLY A 190 -0.19 -10.82 11.20
C GLY A 190 1.31 -10.74 10.93
N ASP A 191 1.86 -11.92 10.74
CA ASP A 191 3.26 -12.15 10.36
C ASP A 191 3.40 -12.07 8.84
N VAL A 192 4.48 -11.45 8.35
CA VAL A 192 4.83 -11.48 6.93
C VAL A 192 5.64 -12.74 6.65
N VAL A 193 5.21 -13.50 5.65
CA VAL A 193 5.85 -14.75 5.23
C VAL A 193 6.27 -14.67 3.76
N ASP A 194 7.26 -15.44 3.40
CA ASP A 194 7.63 -15.67 2.00
C ASP A 194 6.57 -16.57 1.36
N SER A 195 5.88 -16.09 0.34
CA SER A 195 4.76 -16.79 -0.29
C SER A 195 5.17 -18.11 -0.97
N ALA A 196 6.42 -18.22 -1.41
CA ALA A 196 6.93 -19.42 -2.10
C ALA A 196 7.33 -20.53 -1.11
N THR A 197 7.86 -20.17 0.06
CA THR A 197 8.41 -21.14 1.02
C THR A 197 7.58 -21.27 2.30
N GLY A 198 6.75 -20.28 2.61
CA GLY A 198 6.03 -20.15 3.88
C GLY A 198 6.91 -19.74 5.06
N ALA A 199 8.21 -19.44 4.82
CA ALA A 199 9.12 -19.00 5.88
C ALA A 199 8.75 -17.60 6.40
N ALA A 200 8.75 -17.43 7.71
CA ALA A 200 8.50 -16.12 8.32
C ALA A 200 9.64 -15.14 8.00
N ILE A 201 9.29 -13.92 7.60
CA ILE A 201 10.22 -12.82 7.30
C ILE A 201 10.28 -11.85 8.48
N ALA A 202 9.11 -11.41 8.96
CA ALA A 202 8.96 -10.52 10.10
C ALA A 202 7.57 -10.72 10.72
N GLY A 203 7.43 -10.52 12.01
CA GLY A 203 6.14 -10.74 12.65
C GLY A 203 6.21 -10.66 14.16
N LEU A 204 5.38 -11.45 14.83
CA LEU A 204 5.36 -11.55 16.27
C LEU A 204 6.65 -12.18 16.78
N ARG A 205 7.33 -11.52 17.72
CA ARG A 205 8.50 -12.08 18.40
C ARG A 205 8.10 -12.91 19.62
N THR A 206 8.93 -13.89 19.97
CA THR A 206 8.86 -14.60 21.24
C THR A 206 8.95 -13.63 22.43
N LYS A 207 8.60 -14.08 23.64
CA LYS A 207 8.58 -13.20 24.83
C LYS A 207 9.97 -12.72 25.24
N ASP A 208 11.01 -13.51 24.95
CA ASP A 208 12.43 -13.14 25.11
C ASP A 208 12.95 -12.25 23.98
N GLY A 209 12.20 -12.15 22.87
CA GLY A 209 12.54 -11.32 21.70
C GLY A 209 13.60 -11.93 20.77
N GLU A 210 14.03 -13.17 21.00
CA GLU A 210 15.14 -13.81 20.29
C GLU A 210 14.74 -14.49 18.97
N ALA A 211 13.44 -14.83 18.81
CA ALA A 211 12.94 -15.55 17.66
C ALA A 211 11.55 -15.04 17.21
N LEU A 212 11.11 -15.48 16.02
CA LEU A 212 9.75 -15.28 15.56
C LEU A 212 8.82 -16.31 16.18
N ALA A 213 7.62 -15.88 16.61
CA ALA A 213 6.50 -16.68 17.01
C ALA A 213 5.43 -16.65 15.92
N SER A 214 4.30 -17.36 16.12
CA SER A 214 3.17 -17.31 15.20
C SER A 214 2.06 -16.44 15.75
N THR A 215 1.69 -15.40 15.02
CA THR A 215 0.53 -14.55 15.34
C THR A 215 -0.77 -15.36 15.38
N GLU A 216 -0.96 -16.31 14.46
CA GLU A 216 -2.17 -17.18 14.45
C GLU A 216 -2.26 -18.02 15.71
N CYS A 217 -1.16 -18.66 16.13
CA CYS A 217 -1.14 -19.45 17.36
C CYS A 217 -1.39 -18.57 18.60
N GLU A 218 -0.82 -17.37 18.64
CA GLU A 218 -1.05 -16.42 19.74
C GLU A 218 -2.51 -15.99 19.81
N VAL A 219 -3.15 -15.65 18.67
CA VAL A 219 -4.59 -15.32 18.60
C VAL A 219 -5.44 -16.46 19.15
N LEU A 220 -5.19 -17.69 18.73
CA LEU A 220 -5.94 -18.85 19.19
C LEU A 220 -5.73 -19.12 20.68
N SER A 221 -4.53 -18.90 21.21
CA SER A 221 -4.25 -19.07 22.64
C SER A 221 -4.94 -18.00 23.51
N LEU A 222 -5.02 -16.76 23.02
CA LEU A 222 -5.68 -15.65 23.70
C LEU A 222 -7.22 -15.78 23.67
N ALA A 223 -7.79 -16.38 22.64
CA ALA A 223 -9.24 -16.60 22.53
C ALA A 223 -9.82 -17.40 23.70
N ALA A 224 -9.00 -18.24 24.34
CA ALA A 224 -9.41 -19.01 25.55
C ALA A 224 -9.41 -18.15 26.82
N GLN A 225 -8.91 -16.94 26.83
CA GLN A 225 -8.61 -16.18 28.05
C GLN A 225 -9.32 -14.82 28.15
N MET A 226 -9.53 -14.06 27.08
CA MET A 226 -10.14 -12.72 27.11
C MET A 226 -10.53 -12.20 25.70
N PRO A 227 -11.42 -11.17 25.62
CA PRO A 227 -11.63 -10.43 24.36
C PRO A 227 -10.31 -9.80 23.90
N LEU A 228 -9.95 -9.96 22.63
CA LEU A 228 -8.81 -9.28 22.01
C LEU A 228 -9.02 -7.76 22.11
N GLU A 229 -8.03 -7.06 22.67
CA GLU A 229 -8.05 -5.60 22.67
C GLU A 229 -8.14 -5.08 21.23
N ARG A 230 -8.92 -4.02 21.02
CA ARG A 230 -9.02 -3.33 19.72
C ARG A 230 -7.66 -2.78 19.35
N ARG A 231 -7.00 -3.39 18.37
CA ARG A 231 -5.77 -2.91 17.77
C ARG A 231 -6.04 -2.67 16.31
N THR A 232 -5.70 -1.50 15.82
CA THR A 232 -5.91 -1.10 14.43
C THR A 232 -4.67 -1.44 13.63
N ASN A 233 -4.85 -2.25 12.60
CA ASN A 233 -3.83 -2.72 11.69
C ASN A 233 -4.29 -2.45 10.27
N THR A 234 -3.42 -2.46 9.31
CA THR A 234 -3.81 -2.17 7.94
C THR A 234 -2.65 -2.45 7.00
N THR A 235 -2.86 -3.22 5.95
CA THR A 235 -1.98 -3.19 4.79
C THR A 235 -2.72 -2.54 3.63
N ILE A 236 -2.12 -1.52 3.04
CA ILE A 236 -2.69 -0.82 1.88
C ILE A 236 -1.75 -0.91 0.70
N SER A 237 -2.30 -1.09 -0.49
CA SER A 237 -1.49 -1.27 -1.69
C SER A 237 -2.12 -0.66 -2.95
N CYS A 238 -1.25 -0.40 -3.92
CA CYS A 238 -1.64 -0.02 -5.26
C CYS A 238 -0.92 -0.91 -6.27
N VAL A 239 -1.69 -1.60 -7.09
CA VAL A 239 -1.21 -2.31 -8.28
C VAL A 239 -1.26 -1.34 -9.47
N VAL A 240 -0.19 -1.29 -10.24
CA VAL A 240 -0.09 -0.51 -11.47
C VAL A 240 0.16 -1.46 -12.63
N THR A 241 -0.54 -1.29 -13.75
CA THR A 241 -0.32 -2.10 -14.94
C THR A 241 -0.47 -1.27 -16.22
N ASN A 242 0.26 -1.65 -17.27
CA ASN A 242 0.07 -1.07 -18.59
C ASN A 242 -1.04 -1.78 -19.39
N ALA A 243 -1.75 -2.74 -18.81
CA ALA A 243 -2.88 -3.41 -19.44
C ALA A 243 -4.04 -2.44 -19.74
N ARG A 244 -4.74 -2.69 -20.85
CA ARG A 244 -6.02 -2.05 -21.13
C ARG A 244 -7.14 -2.80 -20.44
N LEU A 245 -7.76 -2.17 -19.45
CA LEU A 245 -8.84 -2.73 -18.66
C LEU A 245 -10.06 -1.80 -18.66
N THR A 246 -11.25 -2.36 -18.56
CA THR A 246 -12.47 -1.66 -18.13
C THR A 246 -12.52 -1.60 -16.61
N LYS A 247 -13.34 -0.72 -16.01
CA LYS A 247 -13.54 -0.67 -14.55
C LYS A 247 -13.94 -2.01 -13.93
N PRO A 248 -14.92 -2.79 -14.50
CA PRO A 248 -15.21 -4.13 -13.99
C PRO A 248 -13.98 -5.05 -14.00
N GLN A 249 -13.16 -4.97 -15.04
CA GLN A 249 -11.93 -5.77 -15.15
C GLN A 249 -10.87 -5.32 -14.14
N ALA A 250 -10.67 -4.02 -13.96
CA ALA A 250 -9.76 -3.47 -12.96
C ALA A 250 -10.18 -3.87 -11.53
N THR A 251 -11.49 -3.83 -11.23
CA THR A 251 -12.05 -4.33 -9.96
C THR A 251 -11.78 -5.83 -9.80
N LYS A 252 -11.96 -6.64 -10.87
CA LYS A 252 -11.66 -8.07 -10.82
C LYS A 252 -10.16 -8.34 -10.55
N VAL A 253 -9.27 -7.56 -11.17
CA VAL A 253 -7.82 -7.62 -10.90
C VAL A 253 -7.52 -7.27 -9.43
N ALA A 254 -8.16 -6.24 -8.85
CA ALA A 254 -8.02 -5.90 -7.43
C ALA A 254 -8.44 -7.07 -6.52
N GLN A 255 -9.57 -7.73 -6.84
CA GLN A 255 -10.06 -8.90 -6.10
C GLN A 255 -9.09 -10.11 -6.19
N MET A 256 -8.48 -10.35 -7.36
CA MET A 256 -7.47 -11.40 -7.52
C MET A 256 -6.18 -11.04 -6.77
N ALA A 257 -5.72 -9.80 -6.90
CA ALA A 257 -4.52 -9.33 -6.20
C ALA A 257 -4.65 -9.38 -4.67
N ALA A 258 -5.86 -9.31 -4.12
CA ALA A 258 -6.11 -9.46 -2.70
C ALA A 258 -5.67 -10.82 -2.14
N ASP A 259 -5.60 -11.87 -2.96
CA ASP A 259 -5.09 -13.19 -2.55
C ASP A 259 -3.61 -13.11 -2.13
N ALA A 260 -2.83 -12.15 -2.67
CA ALA A 260 -1.45 -11.91 -2.26
C ALA A 260 -1.31 -11.64 -0.75
N TYR A 261 -2.30 -11.00 -0.15
CA TYR A 261 -2.30 -10.78 1.29
C TYR A 261 -2.37 -12.11 2.06
N ALA A 262 -3.28 -13.01 1.66
CA ALA A 262 -3.41 -14.32 2.30
C ALA A 262 -2.19 -15.23 2.03
N HIS A 263 -1.49 -15.03 0.91
CA HIS A 263 -0.26 -15.76 0.62
C HIS A 263 0.93 -15.26 1.44
N ALA A 264 0.99 -13.96 1.76
CA ALA A 264 2.16 -13.31 2.34
C ALA A 264 1.96 -12.77 3.77
N ILE A 265 0.72 -12.77 4.33
CA ILE A 265 0.40 -12.25 5.67
C ILE A 265 -0.50 -13.23 6.41
N ARG A 266 -0.16 -13.59 7.66
CA ARG A 266 -0.88 -14.57 8.48
C ARG A 266 -1.08 -14.08 9.92
N PRO A 267 -2.36 -13.83 10.35
CA PRO A 267 -3.59 -13.69 9.58
C PRO A 267 -3.67 -12.34 8.86
N THR A 268 -4.61 -12.20 7.91
CA THR A 268 -4.92 -10.96 7.20
C THR A 268 -6.43 -10.72 7.17
N HIS A 269 -6.86 -9.53 6.73
CA HIS A 269 -8.28 -9.13 6.57
C HIS A 269 -9.11 -9.32 7.84
N THR A 270 -8.50 -9.06 9.01
CA THR A 270 -9.21 -9.18 10.28
C THR A 270 -10.22 -8.05 10.46
N THR A 271 -11.08 -8.16 11.47
CA THR A 271 -12.08 -7.12 11.78
C THR A 271 -11.50 -5.76 12.14
N ASN A 272 -10.21 -5.70 12.49
CA ASN A 272 -9.50 -4.48 12.85
C ASN A 272 -8.48 -4.04 11.78
N ASP A 273 -8.40 -4.74 10.63
CA ASP A 273 -7.58 -4.35 9.50
C ASP A 273 -8.35 -3.36 8.60
N GLY A 274 -7.63 -2.44 7.98
CA GLY A 274 -8.17 -1.54 6.95
C GLY A 274 -7.72 -1.91 5.55
N ASP A 275 -7.44 -3.18 5.31
CA ASP A 275 -6.81 -3.71 4.09
C ASP A 275 -7.54 -3.29 2.83
N THR A 276 -6.80 -2.61 1.95
CA THR A 276 -7.34 -2.02 0.74
C THR A 276 -6.34 -2.15 -0.41
N ILE A 277 -6.82 -2.60 -1.56
CA ILE A 277 -6.03 -2.79 -2.78
C ILE A 277 -6.62 -1.90 -3.88
N PHE A 278 -5.82 -0.96 -4.39
CA PHE A 278 -6.15 -0.17 -5.57
C PHE A 278 -5.50 -0.78 -6.81
N VAL A 279 -6.11 -0.53 -7.99
CA VAL A 279 -5.55 -0.84 -9.31
C VAL A 279 -5.56 0.41 -10.16
N MET A 280 -4.45 0.70 -10.85
CA MET A 280 -4.31 1.73 -11.87
C MET A 280 -3.85 1.08 -13.18
N ALA A 281 -4.69 1.07 -14.21
CA ALA A 281 -4.39 0.51 -15.53
C ALA A 281 -4.20 1.63 -16.57
N THR A 282 -2.98 1.77 -17.15
CA THR A 282 -2.67 2.88 -18.08
C THR A 282 -3.19 2.66 -19.50
N GLY A 283 -3.53 1.42 -19.89
CA GLY A 283 -4.30 1.15 -21.12
C GLY A 283 -3.47 0.97 -22.38
N GLU A 284 -2.17 0.67 -22.30
CA GLU A 284 -1.28 0.58 -23.45
C GLU A 284 -1.27 -0.80 -24.12
N VAL A 285 -1.47 -1.88 -23.34
CA VAL A 285 -1.33 -3.28 -23.80
C VAL A 285 -2.65 -4.03 -23.67
N GLU A 286 -3.12 -4.63 -24.77
CA GLU A 286 -4.24 -5.56 -24.72
C GLU A 286 -3.83 -6.85 -24.02
N ALA A 287 -4.56 -7.26 -22.99
CA ALA A 287 -4.24 -8.43 -22.19
C ALA A 287 -5.49 -9.14 -21.65
N GLN A 288 -5.38 -10.44 -21.42
CA GLN A 288 -6.44 -11.19 -20.74
C GLN A 288 -6.43 -10.85 -19.25
N VAL A 289 -7.61 -10.62 -18.68
CA VAL A 289 -7.79 -10.19 -17.28
C VAL A 289 -7.13 -11.16 -16.30
N ASP A 290 -7.24 -12.47 -16.54
CA ASP A 290 -6.65 -13.50 -15.67
C ASP A 290 -5.12 -13.45 -15.68
N VAL A 291 -4.49 -13.14 -16.82
CA VAL A 291 -3.04 -12.97 -16.89
C VAL A 291 -2.61 -11.73 -16.10
N VAL A 292 -3.34 -10.62 -16.23
CA VAL A 292 -3.10 -9.40 -15.43
C VAL A 292 -3.26 -9.70 -13.94
N GLY A 293 -4.34 -10.42 -13.55
CA GLY A 293 -4.61 -10.79 -12.17
C GLY A 293 -3.49 -11.65 -11.55
N VAL A 294 -2.99 -12.64 -12.29
CA VAL A 294 -1.86 -13.48 -11.82
C VAL A 294 -0.59 -12.65 -11.63
N LEU A 295 -0.23 -11.78 -12.60
CA LEU A 295 0.94 -10.92 -12.47
C LEU A 295 0.78 -9.92 -11.31
N ALA A 296 -0.41 -9.34 -11.14
CA ALA A 296 -0.73 -8.41 -10.07
C ALA A 296 -0.58 -9.07 -8.69
N THR A 297 -1.10 -10.30 -8.53
CA THR A 297 -0.95 -11.08 -7.30
C THR A 297 0.52 -11.32 -6.97
N ARG A 298 1.30 -11.80 -7.93
CA ARG A 298 2.74 -12.07 -7.74
C ARG A 298 3.56 -10.81 -7.45
N ALA A 299 3.28 -9.71 -8.16
CA ALA A 299 3.91 -8.42 -7.90
C ALA A 299 3.61 -7.93 -6.48
N LEU A 300 2.38 -8.09 -6.02
CA LEU A 300 1.95 -7.68 -4.68
C LEU A 300 2.51 -8.59 -3.58
N GLU A 301 2.62 -9.90 -3.78
CA GLU A 301 3.34 -10.80 -2.87
C GLU A 301 4.79 -10.35 -2.67
N ARG A 302 5.49 -10.01 -3.76
CA ARG A 302 6.86 -9.46 -3.70
C ARG A 302 6.91 -8.14 -2.96
N ALA A 303 5.97 -7.23 -3.24
CA ALA A 303 5.90 -5.93 -2.56
C ALA A 303 5.71 -6.09 -1.04
N ILE A 304 4.84 -7.01 -0.61
CA ILE A 304 4.63 -7.28 0.82
C ILE A 304 5.90 -7.82 1.48
N ALA A 305 6.54 -8.82 0.87
CA ALA A 305 7.80 -9.38 1.38
C ALA A 305 8.94 -8.35 1.39
N ASP A 306 9.03 -7.53 0.33
CA ASP A 306 10.03 -6.47 0.20
C ASP A 306 9.84 -5.38 1.27
N GLY A 307 8.60 -4.99 1.60
CA GLY A 307 8.31 -4.01 2.65
C GLY A 307 8.84 -4.44 4.02
N ALA A 308 8.73 -5.72 4.35
CA ALA A 308 9.30 -6.27 5.58
C ALA A 308 10.83 -6.37 5.52
N ARG A 309 11.41 -6.82 4.39
CA ARG A 309 12.85 -7.00 4.22
C ARG A 309 13.62 -5.69 4.10
N SER A 310 13.04 -4.67 3.47
CA SER A 310 13.65 -3.36 3.25
C SER A 310 13.60 -2.45 4.47
N ALA A 311 12.77 -2.77 5.45
CA ALA A 311 12.69 -2.01 6.70
C ALA A 311 14.00 -2.09 7.49
N THR A 312 14.26 -1.03 8.26
CA THR A 312 15.37 -0.93 9.22
C THR A 312 14.81 -0.71 10.62
N ALA A 313 15.57 -1.14 11.66
CA ALA A 313 15.18 -0.88 13.05
C ALA A 313 14.91 0.61 13.29
N ALA A 314 13.79 0.92 13.91
CA ALA A 314 13.40 2.29 14.25
C ALA A 314 12.35 2.27 15.38
N TYR A 315 12.24 3.37 16.12
CA TYR A 315 11.24 3.59 17.18
C TYR A 315 11.26 2.47 18.25
N GLY A 316 12.44 1.94 18.54
CA GLY A 316 12.64 0.85 19.51
C GLY A 316 12.23 -0.54 19.02
N LEU A 317 11.89 -0.69 17.74
CA LEU A 317 11.47 -1.95 17.13
C LEU A 317 12.56 -2.50 16.21
N PRO A 318 12.92 -3.80 16.31
CA PRO A 318 13.83 -4.45 15.37
C PRO A 318 13.12 -4.69 14.02
N ALA A 319 13.90 -4.79 12.95
CA ALA A 319 13.46 -5.18 11.62
C ALA A 319 13.84 -6.64 11.30
N ALA A 320 13.41 -7.16 10.16
CA ALA A 320 13.67 -8.54 9.73
C ALA A 320 15.18 -8.86 9.74
N ARG A 321 16.01 -7.95 9.28
CA ARG A 321 17.49 -8.11 9.22
C ARG A 321 18.19 -8.22 10.56
N ASP A 322 17.52 -7.86 11.65
CA ASP A 322 18.10 -7.85 12.99
C ASP A 322 17.88 -9.19 13.72
N LEU A 323 17.04 -10.07 13.18
CA LEU A 323 16.77 -11.42 13.70
C LEU A 323 17.24 -12.53 12.73
N ALA A 324 17.87 -12.19 11.62
CA ALA A 324 18.35 -13.10 10.58
C ALA A 324 19.72 -13.71 10.90
#